data_499df04a29b43dd3782c2523b32124c8
#
_entry.id   499df04a29b43dd3782c2523b32124c8
#
_cell.length_a   1.000
_cell.length_b   1.000
_cell.length_c   1.000
_cell.angle_alpha   90.00
_cell.angle_beta   90.00
_cell.angle_gamma   90.00
#
_symmetry.space_group_name_H-M   'P 1'
#
loop_
_entity.id
_entity.type
_entity.pdbx_description
1 polymer ?
#
loop_
_entity_poly.entity_id
_entity_poly.type
_entity_poly.pdbx_seq_one_letter_code
_entity_poly.pdbx_strand_id
1 'polypeptide(L)'
;MKMRIAVDAFGGDNAPLEIIKGAALAAREYSVDITLTGNEKTIREIIAREGLEFSGDLKIVDTDDVISMHDEPTSLMKAHKESSMAKAFYELAEGRADAFVSAGSTGAVVVGGTLIVKRIKGIKRPALAGLIPAPGG
;
A
#
# COMPACT_ATOMS: atom_id res chain seq x y z
N MET A 1 14.03 1.44 -16.53
CA MET A 1 12.94 0.62 -15.96
C MET A 1 12.19 1.47 -14.95
N LYS A 2 10.90 1.64 -15.08
CA LYS A 2 10.10 2.39 -14.11
C LYS A 2 9.90 1.54 -12.85
N MET A 3 9.95 2.16 -11.67
CA MET A 3 9.63 1.53 -10.41
C MET A 3 8.11 1.35 -10.29
N ARG A 4 7.66 0.18 -9.88
CA ARG A 4 6.24 -0.18 -9.69
C ARG A 4 5.92 -0.19 -8.20
N ILE A 5 4.98 0.64 -7.79
CA ILE A 5 4.61 0.80 -6.37
C ILE A 5 3.21 0.27 -6.13
N ALA A 6 3.07 -0.71 -5.23
CA ALA A 6 1.78 -1.16 -4.73
C ALA A 6 1.35 -0.27 -3.55
N VAL A 7 0.16 0.32 -3.64
CA VAL A 7 -0.38 1.24 -2.64
C VAL A 7 -1.70 0.69 -2.11
N ASP A 8 -1.75 0.45 -0.81
CA ASP A 8 -2.98 0.15 -0.08
C ASP A 8 -3.87 1.40 -0.05
N ALA A 9 -4.83 1.49 -0.98
CA ALA A 9 -5.64 2.69 -1.15
C ALA A 9 -6.63 2.94 0.00
N PHE A 10 -6.91 1.94 0.83
CA PHE A 10 -7.89 2.02 1.91
C PHE A 10 -7.26 1.99 3.32
N GLY A 11 -5.94 1.97 3.42
CA GLY A 11 -5.23 2.06 4.70
C GLY A 11 -5.00 3.51 5.13
N GLY A 12 -5.42 3.84 6.35
CA GLY A 12 -5.19 5.16 6.97
C GLY A 12 -6.47 5.96 7.25
N ASP A 13 -6.34 6.97 8.10
CA ASP A 13 -7.46 7.75 8.62
C ASP A 13 -8.19 8.57 7.55
N ASN A 14 -7.46 9.01 6.52
CA ASN A 14 -7.99 9.83 5.43
C ASN A 14 -8.10 9.04 4.10
N ALA A 15 -8.06 7.71 4.20
CA ALA A 15 -8.27 6.83 3.07
C ALA A 15 -9.78 6.81 2.67
N PRO A 16 -10.11 6.56 1.41
CA PRO A 16 -9.18 6.37 0.29
C PRO A 16 -8.75 7.66 -0.40
N LEU A 17 -9.44 8.79 -0.16
CA LEU A 17 -9.29 10.02 -0.94
C LEU A 17 -7.85 10.55 -0.96
N GLU A 18 -7.27 10.81 0.21
CA GLU A 18 -5.94 11.41 0.30
C GLU A 18 -4.84 10.43 -0.13
N ILE A 19 -5.05 9.13 0.04
CA ILE A 19 -4.11 8.11 -0.44
C ILE A 19 -4.06 8.11 -1.97
N ILE A 20 -5.21 8.14 -2.64
CA ILE A 20 -5.29 8.15 -4.11
C ILE A 20 -4.71 9.46 -4.67
N LYS A 21 -4.99 10.61 -4.05
CA LYS A 21 -4.38 11.89 -4.42
C LYS A 21 -2.86 11.85 -4.30
N GLY A 22 -2.35 11.35 -3.17
CA GLY A 22 -0.92 11.19 -2.93
C GLY A 22 -0.25 10.26 -3.94
N ALA A 23 -0.90 9.16 -4.29
CA ALA A 23 -0.41 8.24 -5.31
C ALA A 23 -0.33 8.88 -6.71
N ALA A 24 -1.35 9.67 -7.11
CA ALA A 24 -1.33 10.40 -8.38
C ALA A 24 -0.22 11.45 -8.41
N LEU A 25 -0.03 12.19 -7.30
CA LEU A 25 1.05 13.16 -7.18
C LEU A 25 2.43 12.50 -7.28
N ALA A 26 2.63 11.38 -6.57
CA ALA A 26 3.88 10.61 -6.61
C ALA A 26 4.16 10.04 -8.01
N ALA A 27 3.14 9.53 -8.70
CA ALA A 27 3.29 9.05 -10.07
C ALA A 27 3.81 10.13 -11.01
N ARG A 28 3.32 11.37 -10.85
CA ARG A 28 3.74 12.52 -11.63
C ARG A 28 5.15 13.02 -11.26
N GLU A 29 5.44 13.10 -9.97
CA GLU A 29 6.71 13.66 -9.47
C GLU A 29 7.89 12.71 -9.70
N TYR A 30 7.69 11.42 -9.46
CA TYR A 30 8.76 10.40 -9.53
C TYR A 30 8.70 9.53 -10.76
N SER A 31 7.74 9.73 -11.66
CA SER A 31 7.56 8.91 -12.88
C SER A 31 7.48 7.40 -12.60
N VAL A 32 6.73 7.02 -11.56
CA VAL A 32 6.53 5.63 -11.14
C VAL A 32 5.21 5.06 -11.66
N ASP A 33 5.14 3.74 -11.81
CA ASP A 33 3.89 3.03 -12.08
C ASP A 33 3.20 2.67 -10.76
N ILE A 34 1.88 2.82 -10.69
CA ILE A 34 1.10 2.65 -9.46
C ILE A 34 0.13 1.48 -9.61
N THR A 35 0.11 0.61 -8.62
CA THR A 35 -0.96 -0.36 -8.41
C THR A 35 -1.74 0.04 -7.16
N LEU A 36 -2.99 0.48 -7.32
CA LEU A 36 -3.91 0.75 -6.21
C LEU A 36 -4.67 -0.52 -5.84
N THR A 37 -4.75 -0.84 -4.56
CA THR A 37 -5.53 -1.97 -4.08
C THR A 37 -6.71 -1.49 -3.24
N GLY A 38 -7.90 -2.04 -3.48
CA GLY A 38 -9.14 -1.67 -2.81
C GLY A 38 -10.34 -1.67 -3.75
N ASN A 39 -11.48 -1.15 -3.30
CA ASN A 39 -12.70 -1.12 -4.09
C ASN A 39 -12.52 -0.31 -5.38
N GLU A 40 -12.51 -0.99 -6.52
CA GLU A 40 -12.23 -0.41 -7.83
C GLU A 40 -13.22 0.68 -8.20
N LYS A 41 -14.51 0.47 -7.93
CA LYS A 41 -15.55 1.46 -8.24
C LYS A 41 -15.28 2.78 -7.51
N THR A 42 -15.03 2.72 -6.21
CA THR A 42 -14.71 3.89 -5.38
C THR A 42 -13.43 4.58 -5.85
N ILE A 43 -12.39 3.82 -6.18
CA ILE A 43 -11.12 4.36 -6.69
C ILE A 43 -11.36 5.13 -7.99
N ARG A 44 -12.09 4.55 -8.95
CA ARG A 44 -12.38 5.18 -10.24
C ARG A 44 -13.27 6.42 -10.10
N GLU A 45 -14.26 6.40 -9.20
CA GLU A 45 -15.10 7.54 -8.90
C GLU A 45 -14.29 8.72 -8.33
N ILE A 46 -13.33 8.46 -7.43
CA ILE A 46 -12.45 9.48 -6.87
C ILE A 46 -11.53 10.05 -7.95
N ILE A 47 -10.90 9.21 -8.75
CA ILE A 47 -10.02 9.65 -9.83
C ILE A 47 -10.77 10.58 -10.79
N ALA A 48 -11.98 10.21 -11.19
CA ALA A 48 -12.79 11.00 -12.11
C ALA A 48 -13.26 12.33 -11.47
N ARG A 49 -13.78 12.27 -10.24
CA ARG A 49 -14.28 13.45 -9.52
C ARG A 49 -13.19 14.47 -9.23
N GLU A 50 -12.01 14.02 -8.84
CA GLU A 50 -10.89 14.90 -8.49
C GLU A 50 -10.02 15.27 -9.71
N GLY A 51 -10.31 14.71 -10.90
CA GLY A 51 -9.53 14.95 -12.12
C GLY A 51 -8.08 14.50 -11.99
N LEU A 52 -7.84 13.35 -11.33
CA LEU A 52 -6.49 12.89 -11.06
C LEU A 52 -5.88 12.23 -12.31
N GLU A 53 -4.62 12.55 -12.58
CA GLU A 53 -3.84 12.00 -13.66
C GLU A 53 -2.62 11.23 -13.13
N PHE A 54 -2.35 10.07 -13.73
CA PHE A 54 -1.19 9.25 -13.44
C PHE A 54 -0.26 9.28 -14.65
N SER A 55 0.96 9.76 -14.48
CA SER A 55 1.95 9.86 -15.56
C SER A 55 2.57 8.51 -15.97
N GLY A 56 2.38 7.48 -15.16
CA GLY A 56 2.77 6.09 -15.41
C GLY A 56 1.57 5.18 -15.61
N ASP A 57 1.85 3.88 -15.69
CA ASP A 57 0.78 2.89 -15.74
C ASP A 57 0.04 2.84 -14.39
N LEU A 58 -1.28 2.84 -14.47
CA LEU A 58 -2.16 2.65 -13.32
C LEU A 58 -2.86 1.30 -13.43
N LYS A 59 -2.64 0.45 -12.43
CA LYS A 59 -3.36 -0.81 -12.23
C LYS A 59 -4.22 -0.70 -10.98
N ILE A 60 -5.40 -1.31 -11.01
CA ILE A 60 -6.27 -1.45 -9.83
C ILE A 60 -6.46 -2.95 -9.56
N VAL A 61 -6.27 -3.34 -8.31
CA VAL A 61 -6.57 -4.68 -7.81
C VAL A 61 -7.78 -4.57 -6.90
N ASP A 62 -8.92 -5.05 -7.40
CA ASP A 62 -10.21 -4.90 -6.74
C ASP A 62 -10.35 -5.79 -5.51
N THR A 63 -10.84 -5.18 -4.43
CA THR A 63 -11.28 -5.87 -3.22
C THR A 63 -12.10 -4.92 -2.34
N ASP A 64 -13.10 -5.46 -1.66
CA ASP A 64 -13.95 -4.71 -0.72
C ASP A 64 -13.47 -4.84 0.73
N ASP A 65 -12.58 -5.78 1.02
CA ASP A 65 -12.12 -6.03 2.37
C ASP A 65 -11.02 -5.05 2.80
N VAL A 66 -11.12 -4.53 4.00
CA VAL A 66 -10.17 -3.57 4.60
C VAL A 66 -9.84 -4.00 6.02
N ILE A 67 -8.56 -4.09 6.36
CA ILE A 67 -8.13 -4.27 7.75
C ILE A 67 -8.07 -2.90 8.43
N SER A 68 -8.77 -2.77 9.54
CA SER A 68 -8.83 -1.51 10.32
C SER A 68 -7.70 -1.41 11.34
N MET A 69 -7.53 -0.22 11.91
CA MET A 69 -6.57 0.03 13.01
C MET A 69 -6.93 -0.70 14.30
N HIS A 70 -8.20 -1.13 14.45
CA HIS A 70 -8.72 -1.83 15.64
C HIS A 70 -8.69 -3.35 15.50
N ASP A 71 -8.43 -3.86 14.29
CA ASP A 71 -8.34 -5.29 14.05
C ASP A 71 -7.03 -5.87 14.59
N GLU A 72 -7.08 -7.12 15.01
CA GLU A 72 -5.87 -7.85 15.37
C GLU A 72 -4.91 -7.93 14.17
N PRO A 73 -3.63 -7.50 14.31
CA PRO A 73 -2.69 -7.49 13.18
C PRO A 73 -2.56 -8.84 12.46
N THR A 74 -2.65 -9.95 13.21
CA THR A 74 -2.56 -11.30 12.67
C THR A 74 -3.80 -11.71 11.85
N SER A 75 -4.90 -10.97 11.95
CA SER A 75 -6.10 -11.20 11.13
C SER A 75 -5.85 -10.94 9.65
N LEU A 76 -4.79 -10.19 9.30
CA LEU A 76 -4.33 -10.01 7.93
C LEU A 76 -4.10 -11.36 7.22
N MET A 77 -3.65 -12.38 7.96
CA MET A 77 -3.38 -13.72 7.42
C MET A 77 -4.59 -14.66 7.47
N LYS A 78 -5.71 -14.22 8.02
CA LYS A 78 -6.91 -15.03 8.28
C LYS A 78 -8.16 -14.37 7.69
N ALA A 79 -8.87 -13.59 8.53
CA ALA A 79 -10.12 -12.94 8.14
C ALA A 79 -9.93 -11.88 7.05
N HIS A 80 -8.78 -11.18 7.05
CA HIS A 80 -8.47 -10.09 6.14
C HIS A 80 -7.39 -10.44 5.09
N LYS A 81 -7.27 -11.72 4.73
CA LYS A 81 -6.32 -12.18 3.69
C LYS A 81 -6.60 -11.64 2.29
N GLU A 82 -7.81 -11.15 2.06
CA GLU A 82 -8.24 -10.52 0.81
C GLU A 82 -8.29 -8.98 0.92
N SER A 83 -7.90 -8.40 2.06
CA SER A 83 -7.94 -6.97 2.27
C SER A 83 -7.05 -6.19 1.30
N SER A 84 -7.33 -4.88 1.15
CA SER A 84 -6.54 -3.99 0.30
C SER A 84 -5.05 -4.05 0.66
N MET A 85 -4.72 -4.07 1.96
CA MET A 85 -3.34 -4.22 2.43
C MET A 85 -2.74 -5.58 2.03
N ALA A 86 -3.46 -6.68 2.23
CA ALA A 86 -2.97 -8.01 1.86
C ALA A 86 -2.74 -8.13 0.35
N LYS A 87 -3.66 -7.62 -0.49
CA LYS A 87 -3.51 -7.57 -1.94
C LYS A 87 -2.26 -6.79 -2.37
N ALA A 88 -2.00 -5.64 -1.76
CA ALA A 88 -0.78 -4.87 -2.05
C ALA A 88 0.50 -5.64 -1.67
N PHE A 89 0.50 -6.36 -0.56
CA PHE A 89 1.62 -7.24 -0.19
C PHE A 89 1.81 -8.40 -1.19
N TYR A 90 0.73 -8.97 -1.72
CA TYR A 90 0.84 -10.02 -2.73
C TYR A 90 1.41 -9.50 -4.05
N GLU A 91 1.06 -8.26 -4.46
CA GLU A 91 1.68 -7.63 -5.64
C GLU A 91 3.21 -7.53 -5.48
N LEU A 92 3.68 -7.16 -4.27
CA LEU A 92 5.11 -7.11 -3.96
C LEU A 92 5.74 -8.51 -3.90
N ALA A 93 5.13 -9.44 -3.17
CA ALA A 93 5.70 -10.80 -2.96
C ALA A 93 5.80 -11.61 -4.25
N GLU A 94 4.90 -11.39 -5.20
CA GLU A 94 4.87 -12.07 -6.51
C GLU A 94 5.65 -11.32 -7.59
N GLY A 95 6.37 -10.25 -7.24
CA GLY A 95 7.23 -9.50 -8.15
C GLY A 95 6.47 -8.64 -9.17
N ARG A 96 5.19 -8.35 -8.95
CA ARG A 96 4.41 -7.42 -9.78
C ARG A 96 4.58 -5.96 -9.35
N ALA A 97 5.07 -5.74 -8.13
CA ALA A 97 5.51 -4.44 -7.63
C ALA A 97 6.93 -4.54 -7.07
N ASP A 98 7.62 -3.42 -7.00
CA ASP A 98 8.99 -3.31 -6.48
C ASP A 98 9.02 -2.73 -5.07
N ALA A 99 7.94 -2.04 -4.65
CA ALA A 99 7.75 -1.51 -3.32
C ALA A 99 6.27 -1.51 -2.92
N PHE A 100 6.03 -1.41 -1.62
CA PHE A 100 4.70 -1.34 -0.99
C PHE A 100 4.60 -0.10 -0.11
N VAL A 101 3.44 0.56 -0.15
CA VAL A 101 3.12 1.72 0.69
C VAL A 101 1.73 1.55 1.29
N SER A 102 1.61 1.79 2.59
CA SER A 102 0.34 1.87 3.30
C SER A 102 0.43 2.88 4.44
N ALA A 103 -0.65 3.62 4.68
CA ALA A 103 -0.84 4.46 5.85
C ALA A 103 -1.75 3.78 6.91
N GLY A 104 -1.98 2.48 6.78
CA GLY A 104 -2.82 1.69 7.67
C GLY A 104 -2.10 1.20 8.93
N SER A 105 -2.64 0.14 9.55
CA SER A 105 -2.12 -0.44 10.78
C SER A 105 -0.66 -0.87 10.67
N THR A 106 0.21 -0.24 11.44
CA THR A 106 1.65 -0.60 11.54
C THR A 106 1.84 -2.06 11.92
N GLY A 107 1.04 -2.58 12.86
CA GLY A 107 1.09 -3.99 13.26
C GLY A 107 0.78 -4.93 12.10
N ALA A 108 -0.27 -4.65 11.31
CA ALA A 108 -0.62 -5.43 10.14
C ALA A 108 0.47 -5.35 9.06
N VAL A 109 1.11 -4.18 8.88
CA VAL A 109 2.26 -4.03 7.97
C VAL A 109 3.44 -4.90 8.39
N VAL A 110 3.77 -4.95 9.68
CA VAL A 110 4.82 -5.84 10.21
C VAL A 110 4.47 -7.32 9.97
N VAL A 111 3.23 -7.71 10.18
CA VAL A 111 2.75 -9.08 9.91
C VAL A 111 2.87 -9.41 8.43
N GLY A 112 2.37 -8.56 7.55
CA GLY A 112 2.44 -8.76 6.08
C GLY A 112 3.87 -8.83 5.57
N GLY A 113 4.73 -7.91 5.99
CA GLY A 113 6.15 -7.91 5.65
C GLY A 113 6.87 -9.17 6.10
N THR A 114 6.52 -9.67 7.30
CA THR A 114 7.16 -10.87 7.88
C THR A 114 6.66 -12.17 7.24
N LEU A 115 5.37 -12.29 6.99
CA LEU A 115 4.73 -13.57 6.64
C LEU A 115 4.42 -13.70 5.15
N ILE A 116 4.08 -12.60 4.46
CA ILE A 116 3.80 -12.60 3.02
C ILE A 116 5.09 -12.36 2.23
N VAL A 117 5.78 -11.24 2.44
CA VAL A 117 7.02 -10.88 1.73
C VAL A 117 8.21 -11.72 2.22
N LYS A 118 8.18 -12.08 3.49
CA LYS A 118 9.22 -12.84 4.21
C LYS A 118 10.44 -11.98 4.54
N ARG A 119 11.28 -12.54 5.43
CA ARG A 119 12.47 -11.88 5.96
C ARG A 119 13.66 -12.07 5.03
N ILE A 120 14.55 -11.10 4.99
CA ILE A 120 15.87 -11.24 4.38
C ILE A 120 16.62 -12.40 5.07
N LYS A 121 17.28 -13.22 4.28
CA LYS A 121 18.06 -14.36 4.80
C LYS A 121 19.07 -13.89 5.85
N GLY A 122 19.07 -14.53 7.01
CA GLY A 122 19.95 -14.16 8.14
C GLY A 122 19.32 -13.17 9.13
N ILE A 123 18.26 -12.47 8.77
CA ILE A 123 17.54 -11.57 9.69
C ILE A 123 16.48 -12.36 10.47
N LYS A 124 16.67 -12.48 11.78
CA LYS A 124 15.76 -13.24 12.65
C LYS A 124 14.49 -12.48 13.00
N ARG A 125 14.58 -11.16 13.15
CA ARG A 125 13.44 -10.29 13.51
C ARG A 125 13.43 -9.06 12.60
N PRO A 126 12.28 -8.70 12.01
CA PRO A 126 12.15 -7.44 11.31
C PRO A 126 12.26 -6.28 12.30
N ALA A 127 12.76 -5.15 11.85
CA ALA A 127 12.84 -3.92 12.63
C ALA A 127 11.94 -2.85 12.02
N LEU A 128 11.35 -2.03 12.88
CA LEU A 128 10.69 -0.79 12.48
C LEU A 128 11.71 0.35 12.57
N ALA A 129 12.00 0.99 11.44
CA ALA A 129 12.88 2.15 11.38
C ALA A 129 12.05 3.43 11.30
N GLY A 130 12.08 4.24 12.34
CA GLY A 130 11.45 5.56 12.35
C GLY A 130 12.44 6.62 11.88
N LEU A 131 12.02 7.47 10.93
CA LEU A 131 12.79 8.67 10.55
C LEU A 131 12.40 9.81 11.47
N ILE A 132 13.37 10.34 12.20
CA ILE A 132 13.19 11.50 13.09
C ILE A 132 13.93 12.67 12.46
N PRO A 133 13.24 13.76 12.07
CA PRO A 133 13.90 14.96 11.55
C PRO A 133 14.86 15.55 12.58
N ALA A 134 16.06 15.91 12.16
CA ALA A 134 17.04 16.57 13.00
C ALA A 134 17.37 17.96 12.42
N PRO A 135 17.78 18.93 13.26
CA PRO A 135 18.27 20.20 12.77
C PRO A 135 19.49 20.00 11.84
N GLY A 136 19.38 20.49 10.61
CA GLY A 136 20.46 20.37 9.60
C GLY A 136 20.30 19.21 8.59
N GLY A 137 19.18 18.48 8.62
CA GLY A 137 18.86 17.42 7.64
C GLY A 137 19.20 16.04 8.07
#